data_7dd37d3c5680567a0682757024f11da1
#
_entry.id   7dd37d3c5680567a0682757024f11da1
#
_cell.length_a   1.000
_cell.length_b   1.000
_cell.length_c   1.000
_cell.angle_alpha   90.00
_cell.angle_beta   90.00
_cell.angle_gamma   90.00
#
_symmetry.space_group_name_H-M   'P 1'
#
loop_
_entity.id
_entity.type
_entity.pdbx_description
1 polymer ?
#
loop_
_entity_poly.entity_id
_entity_poly.type
_entity_poly.pdbx_seq_one_letter_code
_entity_poly.pdbx_strand_id
1 'polypeptide(L)'
;MDYALERGVNFWDTAEMYSVPSAPETQGSTERIIGSWFKQSGRREDVILATKITGLSRMTYVRDADVSWTRHTKDQVDEAVHKSLQRLQTDYIDLYQLHWPDRAAPTFGSKMRAKDYTYAYEPFEEILAHLQSHIEAGRIRHIGVSNETAFGVMRFLAESNARGLPRMASIQNAYNLVNRTFEDGGLEEVCVHEKVSLLAYSPLGQGYLTGKYRNGALPDGSRKKLFERLG
;
A
#
# COMPACT_ATOMS: atom_id res chain seq x y z
N MET A 1 -2.02 0.23 20.75
CA MET A 1 -1.16 -0.84 20.20
C MET A 1 -1.08 -2.03 21.13
N ASP A 2 -0.79 -1.86 22.42
CA ASP A 2 -0.70 -2.97 23.39
C ASP A 2 -1.94 -3.87 23.38
N TYR A 3 -3.12 -3.29 23.53
CA TYR A 3 -4.38 -4.03 23.49
C TYR A 3 -4.57 -4.85 22.19
N ALA A 4 -4.11 -4.36 21.04
CA ALA A 4 -4.17 -5.10 19.78
C ALA A 4 -3.32 -6.37 19.85
N LEU A 5 -2.06 -6.26 20.31
CA LEU A 5 -1.16 -7.41 20.48
C LEU A 5 -1.69 -8.41 21.53
N GLU A 6 -2.22 -7.93 22.66
CA GLU A 6 -2.83 -8.78 23.68
C GLU A 6 -4.02 -9.60 23.14
N ARG A 7 -4.67 -9.10 22.07
CA ARG A 7 -5.76 -9.77 21.35
C ARG A 7 -5.31 -10.55 20.13
N GLY A 8 -4.00 -10.71 19.91
CA GLY A 8 -3.42 -11.45 18.79
C GLY A 8 -3.43 -10.70 17.45
N VAL A 9 -3.72 -9.39 17.46
CA VAL A 9 -3.66 -8.54 16.25
C VAL A 9 -2.25 -8.00 16.10
N ASN A 10 -1.40 -8.74 15.39
CA ASN A 10 0.02 -8.45 15.24
C ASN A 10 0.46 -8.05 13.83
N PHE A 11 -0.43 -8.07 12.83
CA PHE A 11 -0.15 -7.55 11.49
C PHE A 11 -0.58 -6.08 11.42
N TRP A 12 0.41 -5.16 11.34
CA TRP A 12 0.16 -3.72 11.35
C TRP A 12 0.53 -3.10 10.01
N ASP A 13 -0.43 -2.39 9.42
CA ASP A 13 -0.32 -1.79 8.10
C ASP A 13 -0.30 -0.27 8.19
N THR A 14 0.68 0.35 7.53
CA THR A 14 0.83 1.80 7.41
C THR A 14 1.27 2.18 6.00
N ALA A 15 1.67 3.43 5.76
CA ALA A 15 2.25 3.92 4.51
C ALA A 15 3.04 5.21 4.74
N GLU A 16 4.04 5.49 3.90
CA GLU A 16 4.84 6.71 3.97
C GLU A 16 4.00 7.99 3.90
N MET A 17 2.89 7.96 3.16
CA MET A 17 2.01 9.11 2.98
C MET A 17 1.00 9.34 4.11
N TYR A 18 0.79 8.35 5.00
CA TYR A 18 -0.23 8.47 6.04
C TYR A 18 0.14 9.51 7.12
N SER A 19 -0.87 10.20 7.68
CA SER A 19 -2.29 9.85 7.80
C SER A 19 -3.12 10.27 6.58
N VAL A 20 -4.41 9.83 6.56
CA VAL A 20 -5.43 10.23 5.56
C VAL A 20 -6.44 11.15 6.24
N PRO A 21 -6.79 12.31 5.66
CA PRO A 21 -6.28 12.86 4.39
C PRO A 21 -4.79 13.16 4.46
N SER A 22 -4.09 12.87 3.35
CA SER A 22 -2.66 13.10 3.27
C SER A 22 -2.35 14.59 3.02
N ALA A 23 -1.45 15.14 3.83
CA ALA A 23 -0.98 16.50 3.72
C ALA A 23 0.51 16.59 4.08
N PRO A 24 1.25 17.59 3.60
CA PRO A 24 2.67 17.74 3.92
C PRO A 24 2.95 17.72 5.43
N GLU A 25 2.09 18.34 6.23
CA GLU A 25 2.25 18.51 7.69
C GLU A 25 2.04 17.19 8.45
N THR A 26 1.23 16.28 7.90
CA THR A 26 0.86 15.00 8.54
C THR A 26 1.55 13.80 7.92
N GLN A 27 2.25 13.98 6.80
CA GLN A 27 2.96 12.92 6.10
C GLN A 27 3.90 12.14 7.05
N GLY A 28 3.84 10.80 7.00
CA GLY A 28 4.64 9.91 7.82
C GLY A 28 4.28 9.87 9.31
N SER A 29 3.20 10.53 9.74
CA SER A 29 2.82 10.59 11.15
C SER A 29 2.50 9.22 11.72
N THR A 30 1.82 8.35 10.97
CA THR A 30 1.48 6.99 11.44
C THR A 30 2.72 6.12 11.61
N GLU A 31 3.69 6.21 10.70
CA GLU A 31 4.97 5.51 10.86
C GLU A 31 5.75 6.03 12.07
N ARG A 32 5.78 7.36 12.32
CA ARG A 32 6.42 7.93 13.51
C ARG A 32 5.75 7.47 14.81
N ILE A 33 4.44 7.35 14.84
CA ILE A 33 3.69 6.85 16.01
C ILE A 33 4.06 5.37 16.29
N ILE A 34 4.08 4.54 15.25
CA ILE A 34 4.47 3.13 15.36
C ILE A 34 5.93 3.02 15.82
N GLY A 35 6.84 3.79 15.21
CA GLY A 35 8.25 3.80 15.58
C GLY A 35 8.49 4.23 17.03
N SER A 36 7.76 5.23 17.52
CA SER A 36 7.81 5.64 18.92
C SER A 36 7.36 4.53 19.85
N TRP A 37 6.34 3.78 19.46
CA TRP A 37 5.87 2.63 20.24
C TRP A 37 6.91 1.48 20.24
N PHE A 38 7.52 1.17 19.09
CA PHE A 38 8.60 0.17 19.02
C PHE A 38 9.74 0.52 19.97
N LYS A 39 10.20 1.79 19.95
CA LYS A 39 11.28 2.26 20.82
C LYS A 39 10.92 2.15 22.29
N GLN A 40 9.68 2.49 22.66
CA GLN A 40 9.23 2.48 24.06
C GLN A 40 8.98 1.07 24.58
N SER A 41 8.38 0.21 23.76
CA SER A 41 7.96 -1.12 24.17
C SER A 41 9.06 -2.18 24.04
N GLY A 42 10.02 -1.99 23.14
CA GLY A 42 11.02 -3.01 22.76
C GLY A 42 10.42 -4.21 22.02
N ARG A 43 9.17 -4.12 21.53
CA ARG A 43 8.39 -5.25 21.00
C ARG A 43 8.30 -5.27 19.46
N ARG A 44 9.36 -4.84 18.76
CA ARG A 44 9.39 -4.85 17.28
C ARG A 44 9.15 -6.26 16.71
N GLU A 45 9.72 -7.27 17.31
CA GLU A 45 9.66 -8.66 16.83
C GLU A 45 8.27 -9.31 16.97
N ASP A 46 7.41 -8.77 17.86
CA ASP A 46 6.05 -9.26 18.03
C ASP A 46 5.11 -8.84 16.89
N VAL A 47 5.57 -7.93 16.00
CA VAL A 47 4.75 -7.29 14.97
C VAL A 47 5.23 -7.64 13.58
N ILE A 48 4.31 -8.07 12.73
CA ILE A 48 4.48 -8.12 11.28
C ILE A 48 4.14 -6.74 10.73
N LEU A 49 5.16 -5.99 10.34
CA LEU A 49 5.02 -4.60 9.93
C LEU A 49 4.94 -4.48 8.42
N ALA A 50 3.86 -3.89 7.93
CA ALA A 50 3.68 -3.52 6.54
C ALA A 50 3.71 -2.00 6.37
N THR A 51 4.45 -1.50 5.38
CA THR A 51 4.36 -0.10 4.93
C THR A 51 4.44 -0.02 3.40
N LYS A 52 4.30 1.19 2.84
CA LYS A 52 4.08 1.35 1.40
C LYS A 52 4.79 2.59 0.84
N ILE A 53 5.29 2.45 -0.39
CA ILE A 53 5.75 3.56 -1.22
C ILE A 53 4.62 4.09 -2.10
N THR A 54 4.51 5.41 -2.22
CA THR A 54 3.57 6.12 -3.09
C THR A 54 3.85 5.83 -4.57
N GLY A 55 2.82 5.42 -5.32
CA GLY A 55 2.90 5.22 -6.77
C GLY A 55 2.86 6.53 -7.56
N LEU A 56 2.52 6.46 -8.86
CA LEU A 56 2.46 7.64 -9.73
C LEU A 56 1.51 8.71 -9.17
N SER A 57 2.05 9.87 -8.78
CA SER A 57 1.27 10.95 -8.17
C SER A 57 1.97 12.31 -8.26
N ARG A 58 1.20 13.38 -8.05
CA ARG A 58 1.69 14.74 -7.78
C ARG A 58 1.97 15.02 -6.29
N MET A 59 1.88 14.03 -5.43
CA MET A 59 2.15 14.14 -3.98
C MET A 59 3.67 14.17 -3.71
N THR A 60 4.38 15.09 -4.36
CA THR A 60 5.84 15.13 -4.37
C THR A 60 6.46 15.51 -3.02
N TYR A 61 5.66 16.02 -2.10
CA TYR A 61 6.09 16.35 -0.72
C TYR A 61 6.55 15.13 0.11
N VAL A 62 6.32 13.91 -0.37
CA VAL A 62 6.86 12.70 0.25
C VAL A 62 8.33 12.46 -0.14
N ARG A 63 8.90 13.25 -1.05
CA ARG A 63 10.30 13.19 -1.52
C ARG A 63 11.06 14.46 -1.11
N ASP A 64 12.36 14.33 -0.87
CA ASP A 64 13.25 15.48 -0.62
C ASP A 64 13.70 16.12 -1.93
N ALA A 65 13.92 15.30 -2.96
CA ALA A 65 14.30 15.80 -4.27
C ALA A 65 13.15 16.56 -4.93
N ASP A 66 13.48 17.62 -5.68
CA ASP A 66 12.53 18.34 -6.53
C ASP A 66 12.16 17.46 -7.73
N VAL A 67 11.07 16.68 -7.57
CA VAL A 67 10.54 15.77 -8.58
C VAL A 67 9.16 16.24 -9.04
N SER A 68 8.86 16.07 -10.33
CA SER A 68 7.54 16.42 -10.87
C SER A 68 6.46 15.41 -10.51
N TRP A 69 6.87 14.16 -10.21
CA TRP A 69 5.99 13.04 -9.91
C TRP A 69 6.65 12.07 -8.93
N THR A 70 5.86 11.48 -8.05
CA THR A 70 6.31 10.27 -7.36
C THR A 70 6.28 9.09 -8.34
N ARG A 71 7.32 8.28 -8.29
CA ARG A 71 7.55 7.13 -9.17
C ARG A 71 8.21 5.99 -8.38
N HIS A 72 8.32 4.82 -9.02
CA HIS A 72 9.06 3.69 -8.46
C HIS A 72 10.48 3.59 -9.05
N THR A 73 11.10 4.71 -9.41
CA THR A 73 12.51 4.75 -9.83
C THR A 73 13.44 4.35 -8.68
N LYS A 74 14.65 3.91 -9.02
CA LYS A 74 15.63 3.47 -8.01
C LYS A 74 15.81 4.49 -6.88
N ASP A 75 16.10 5.75 -7.23
CA ASP A 75 16.37 6.78 -6.23
C ASP A 75 15.18 7.05 -5.31
N GLN A 76 13.96 7.05 -5.86
CA GLN A 76 12.73 7.25 -5.07
C GLN A 76 12.38 6.04 -4.20
N VAL A 77 12.68 4.81 -4.65
CA VAL A 77 12.52 3.59 -3.84
C VAL A 77 13.52 3.60 -2.69
N ASP A 78 14.80 3.90 -2.98
CA ASP A 78 15.86 3.98 -1.97
C ASP A 78 15.51 5.02 -0.90
N GLU A 79 15.11 6.22 -1.32
CA GLU A 79 14.69 7.29 -0.41
C GLU A 79 13.50 6.87 0.47
N ALA A 80 12.45 6.32 -0.14
CA ALA A 80 11.23 5.93 0.55
C ALA A 80 11.49 4.85 1.61
N VAL A 81 12.26 3.80 1.26
CA VAL A 81 12.62 2.73 2.21
C VAL A 81 13.41 3.28 3.38
N HIS A 82 14.47 4.07 3.12
CA HIS A 82 15.29 4.64 4.19
C HIS A 82 14.49 5.56 5.11
N LYS A 83 13.65 6.44 4.55
CA LYS A 83 12.80 7.33 5.35
C LYS A 83 11.75 6.58 6.17
N SER A 84 11.16 5.53 5.62
CA SER A 84 10.22 4.68 6.37
C SER A 84 10.91 3.98 7.54
N LEU A 85 12.09 3.39 7.33
CA LEU A 85 12.88 2.78 8.40
C LEU A 85 13.23 3.79 9.52
N GLN A 86 13.62 5.01 9.14
CA GLN A 86 13.90 6.09 10.11
C GLN A 86 12.66 6.47 10.93
N ARG A 87 11.50 6.68 10.28
CA ARG A 87 10.26 7.03 10.97
C ARG A 87 9.76 5.90 11.87
N LEU A 88 9.87 4.66 11.40
CA LEU A 88 9.48 3.46 12.11
C LEU A 88 10.48 3.03 13.20
N GLN A 89 11.68 3.64 13.24
CA GLN A 89 12.76 3.34 14.20
C GLN A 89 13.08 1.84 14.25
N THR A 90 13.22 1.21 13.09
CA THR A 90 13.54 -0.20 12.89
C THR A 90 14.49 -0.34 11.71
N ASP A 91 15.25 -1.41 11.65
CA ASP A 91 16.18 -1.73 10.58
C ASP A 91 15.58 -2.63 9.48
N TYR A 92 14.37 -3.17 9.70
CA TYR A 92 13.68 -3.98 8.71
C TYR A 92 12.17 -3.77 8.67
N ILE A 93 11.58 -4.07 7.51
CA ILE A 93 10.14 -4.08 7.21
C ILE A 93 9.76 -5.49 6.78
N ASP A 94 8.68 -6.05 7.37
CA ASP A 94 8.27 -7.42 7.02
C ASP A 94 7.60 -7.48 5.65
N LEU A 95 6.75 -6.49 5.30
CA LEU A 95 6.09 -6.40 4.00
C LEU A 95 6.18 -4.96 3.46
N TYR A 96 6.89 -4.77 2.36
CA TYR A 96 6.95 -3.48 1.67
C TYR A 96 6.08 -3.49 0.42
N GLN A 97 5.14 -2.56 0.32
CA GLN A 97 4.12 -2.59 -0.72
C GLN A 97 4.24 -1.39 -1.66
N LEU A 98 4.03 -1.63 -2.96
CA LEU A 98 3.76 -0.57 -3.93
C LEU A 98 2.31 -0.12 -3.73
N HIS A 99 2.09 1.11 -3.23
CA HIS A 99 0.79 1.58 -2.73
C HIS A 99 -0.28 1.68 -3.83
N TRP A 100 0.15 2.03 -5.05
CA TRP A 100 -0.59 1.94 -6.31
C TRP A 100 0.38 1.93 -7.48
N PRO A 101 -0.09 1.58 -8.69
CA PRO A 101 0.78 1.48 -9.86
C PRO A 101 1.61 2.72 -10.18
N ASP A 102 2.81 2.51 -10.70
CA ASP A 102 3.66 3.55 -11.31
C ASP A 102 3.25 3.86 -12.75
N ARG A 103 1.99 3.73 -13.06
CA ARG A 103 1.40 3.96 -14.37
C ARG A 103 -0.05 4.39 -14.26
N ALA A 104 -0.60 4.89 -15.37
CA ALA A 104 -2.02 5.09 -15.50
C ALA A 104 -2.76 3.73 -15.40
N ALA A 105 -3.57 3.58 -14.38
CA ALA A 105 -4.35 2.36 -14.10
C ALA A 105 -5.68 2.72 -13.43
N PRO A 106 -6.73 1.88 -13.55
CA PRO A 106 -8.01 2.12 -12.89
C PRO A 106 -7.88 1.87 -11.38
N THR A 107 -7.48 2.90 -10.64
CA THR A 107 -7.29 2.85 -9.18
C THR A 107 -8.38 3.64 -8.46
N PHE A 108 -8.70 3.26 -7.22
CA PHE A 108 -9.62 3.97 -6.32
C PHE A 108 -11.00 4.26 -6.96
N GLY A 109 -11.52 3.32 -7.77
CA GLY A 109 -12.81 3.45 -8.45
C GLY A 109 -12.79 4.32 -9.71
N SER A 110 -11.63 4.78 -10.15
CA SER A 110 -11.49 5.50 -11.42
C SER A 110 -11.80 4.57 -12.60
N LYS A 111 -12.40 5.15 -13.66
CA LYS A 111 -12.65 4.45 -14.92
C LYS A 111 -11.68 4.94 -15.96
N MET A 112 -11.05 4.02 -16.68
CA MET A 112 -10.12 4.32 -17.76
C MET A 112 -10.64 3.83 -19.09
N ARG A 113 -10.34 4.58 -20.16
CA ARG A 113 -10.57 4.20 -21.56
C ARG A 113 -9.24 3.87 -22.22
N ALA A 114 -9.26 3.16 -23.33
CA ALA A 114 -8.04 2.78 -24.05
C ALA A 114 -7.06 3.95 -24.29
N LYS A 115 -7.57 5.16 -24.59
CA LYS A 115 -6.77 6.37 -24.82
C LYS A 115 -6.08 6.93 -23.57
N ASP A 116 -6.52 6.54 -22.38
CA ASP A 116 -6.01 7.06 -21.10
C ASP A 116 -4.78 6.28 -20.62
N TYR A 117 -4.51 5.10 -21.22
CA TYR A 117 -3.31 4.32 -20.92
C TYR A 117 -2.09 4.90 -21.59
N THR A 118 -0.99 4.97 -20.85
CA THR A 118 0.31 5.43 -21.33
C THR A 118 1.36 4.33 -21.12
N TYR A 119 2.45 4.39 -21.88
CA TYR A 119 3.60 3.49 -21.74
C TYR A 119 4.75 4.15 -20.95
N ALA A 120 4.54 5.35 -20.42
CA ALA A 120 5.55 6.08 -19.63
C ALA A 120 5.50 5.65 -18.16
N TYR A 121 6.04 4.48 -17.84
CA TYR A 121 6.16 3.95 -16.48
C TYR A 121 7.50 3.26 -16.31
N GLU A 122 7.93 3.09 -15.05
CA GLU A 122 9.12 2.31 -14.73
C GLU A 122 8.92 0.84 -15.13
N PRO A 123 9.85 0.19 -15.83
CA PRO A 123 9.73 -1.22 -16.20
C PRO A 123 9.52 -2.12 -14.95
N PHE A 124 8.68 -3.12 -15.08
CA PHE A 124 8.36 -4.02 -13.95
C PHE A 124 9.60 -4.72 -13.40
N GLU A 125 10.49 -5.15 -14.28
CA GLU A 125 11.76 -5.78 -13.92
C GLU A 125 12.70 -4.83 -13.18
N GLU A 126 12.73 -3.56 -13.54
CA GLU A 126 13.55 -2.54 -12.85
C GLU A 126 13.00 -2.27 -11.45
N ILE A 127 11.68 -2.13 -11.30
CA ILE A 127 11.05 -1.99 -9.97
C ILE A 127 11.40 -3.18 -9.08
N LEU A 128 11.33 -4.42 -9.60
CA LEU A 128 11.69 -5.61 -8.84
C LEU A 128 13.18 -5.62 -8.48
N ALA A 129 14.07 -5.20 -9.39
CA ALA A 129 15.51 -5.11 -9.13
C ALA A 129 15.82 -4.06 -8.05
N HIS A 130 15.14 -2.91 -8.04
CA HIS A 130 15.29 -1.89 -7.00
C HIS A 130 14.90 -2.46 -5.62
N LEU A 131 13.78 -3.18 -5.54
CA LEU A 131 13.32 -3.82 -4.31
C LEU A 131 14.24 -4.98 -3.88
N GLN A 132 14.81 -5.75 -4.82
CA GLN A 132 15.74 -6.83 -4.53
C GLN A 132 16.95 -6.32 -3.74
N SER A 133 17.52 -5.19 -4.09
CA SER A 133 18.66 -4.60 -3.39
C SER A 133 18.39 -4.36 -1.89
N HIS A 134 17.16 -4.02 -1.55
CA HIS A 134 16.73 -3.85 -0.15
C HIS A 134 16.45 -5.17 0.55
N ILE A 135 15.98 -6.20 -0.17
CA ILE A 135 15.82 -7.55 0.37
C ILE A 135 17.19 -8.16 0.68
N GLU A 136 18.13 -8.08 -0.26
CA GLU A 136 19.50 -8.59 -0.08
C GLU A 136 20.24 -7.88 1.07
N ALA A 137 19.95 -6.61 1.29
CA ALA A 137 20.47 -5.84 2.41
C ALA A 137 19.72 -6.07 3.75
N GLY A 138 18.72 -6.97 3.78
CA GLY A 138 17.94 -7.29 4.98
C GLY A 138 16.95 -6.21 5.43
N ARG A 139 16.77 -5.13 4.67
CA ARG A 139 15.83 -4.04 4.99
C ARG A 139 14.37 -4.38 4.72
N ILE A 140 14.10 -5.28 3.78
CA ILE A 140 12.77 -5.76 3.42
C ILE A 140 12.78 -7.29 3.44
N ARG A 141 11.75 -7.91 4.02
CA ARG A 141 11.59 -9.36 4.01
C ARG A 141 10.76 -9.84 2.83
N HIS A 142 9.61 -9.21 2.60
CA HIS A 142 8.67 -9.55 1.55
C HIS A 142 8.17 -8.30 0.85
N ILE A 143 7.78 -8.46 -0.41
CA ILE A 143 7.19 -7.38 -1.22
C ILE A 143 5.76 -7.70 -1.63
N GLY A 144 4.95 -6.66 -1.83
CA GLY A 144 3.59 -6.77 -2.27
C GLY A 144 3.15 -5.57 -3.10
N VAL A 145 1.96 -5.65 -3.65
CA VAL A 145 1.32 -4.56 -4.39
C VAL A 145 0.03 -4.12 -3.71
N SER A 146 -0.45 -2.93 -4.02
CA SER A 146 -1.75 -2.44 -3.57
C SER A 146 -2.42 -1.66 -4.70
N ASN A 147 -3.75 -1.68 -4.75
CA ASN A 147 -4.53 -1.04 -5.82
C ASN A 147 -4.05 -1.42 -7.23
N GLU A 148 -3.52 -2.63 -7.35
CA GLU A 148 -3.00 -3.16 -8.60
C GLU A 148 -4.09 -3.91 -9.37
N THR A 149 -3.91 -4.05 -10.66
CA THR A 149 -4.78 -4.77 -11.58
C THR A 149 -4.27 -6.18 -11.86
N ALA A 150 -5.13 -7.05 -12.41
CA ALA A 150 -4.71 -8.38 -12.87
C ALA A 150 -3.52 -8.30 -13.85
N PHE A 151 -3.54 -7.31 -14.77
CA PHE A 151 -2.41 -7.07 -15.68
C PHE A 151 -1.11 -6.83 -14.94
N GLY A 152 -1.09 -5.91 -13.98
CA GLY A 152 0.16 -5.56 -13.29
C GLY A 152 0.66 -6.70 -12.39
N VAL A 153 -0.24 -7.40 -11.67
CA VAL A 153 0.16 -8.57 -10.89
C VAL A 153 0.83 -9.61 -11.79
N MET A 154 0.20 -9.98 -12.90
CA MET A 154 0.75 -10.96 -13.84
C MET A 154 2.07 -10.50 -14.46
N ARG A 155 2.23 -9.20 -14.74
CA ARG A 155 3.50 -8.66 -15.26
C ARG A 155 4.63 -8.79 -14.22
N PHE A 156 4.39 -8.39 -12.96
CA PHE A 156 5.38 -8.58 -11.89
C PHE A 156 5.77 -10.05 -11.71
N LEU A 157 4.80 -10.95 -11.73
CA LEU A 157 5.04 -12.38 -11.58
C LEU A 157 5.83 -12.97 -12.77
N ALA A 158 5.49 -12.55 -13.99
CA ALA A 158 6.20 -12.98 -15.20
C ALA A 158 7.68 -12.55 -15.18
N GLU A 159 7.97 -11.29 -14.85
CA GLU A 159 9.34 -10.78 -14.75
C GLU A 159 10.12 -11.47 -13.60
N SER A 160 9.46 -11.66 -12.45
CA SER A 160 10.02 -12.40 -11.32
C SER A 160 10.45 -13.81 -11.74
N ASN A 161 9.56 -14.56 -12.38
CA ASN A 161 9.85 -15.94 -12.82
C ASN A 161 10.93 -16.00 -13.92
N ALA A 162 10.88 -15.07 -14.89
CA ALA A 162 11.82 -15.08 -16.03
C ALA A 162 13.25 -14.70 -15.64
N ARG A 163 13.41 -13.85 -14.60
CA ARG A 163 14.71 -13.25 -14.24
C ARG A 163 15.22 -13.66 -12.86
N GLY A 164 14.48 -14.48 -12.12
CA GLY A 164 14.85 -14.84 -10.74
C GLY A 164 14.76 -13.66 -9.76
N LEU A 165 13.90 -12.68 -10.04
CA LEU A 165 13.66 -11.50 -9.21
C LEU A 165 12.66 -11.81 -8.09
N PRO A 166 12.58 -10.97 -7.03
CA PRO A 166 11.66 -11.17 -5.93
C PRO A 166 10.19 -11.27 -6.38
N ARG A 167 9.45 -12.16 -5.76
CA ARG A 167 8.05 -12.42 -6.06
C ARG A 167 7.12 -11.57 -5.19
N MET A 168 6.06 -11.01 -5.77
CA MET A 168 4.99 -10.36 -5.03
C MET A 168 4.25 -11.40 -4.17
N ALA A 169 4.27 -11.21 -2.84
CA ALA A 169 3.65 -12.12 -1.87
C ALA A 169 2.17 -11.82 -1.64
N SER A 170 1.78 -10.55 -1.81
CA SER A 170 0.43 -10.09 -1.49
C SER A 170 -0.04 -8.98 -2.42
N ILE A 171 -1.36 -8.83 -2.45
CA ILE A 171 -2.05 -7.66 -3.01
C ILE A 171 -2.98 -7.07 -1.96
N GLN A 172 -2.97 -5.74 -1.79
CA GLN A 172 -3.89 -5.04 -0.90
C GLN A 172 -4.88 -4.21 -1.71
N ASN A 173 -6.11 -4.69 -1.86
CA ASN A 173 -7.16 -4.04 -2.66
C ASN A 173 -8.47 -3.88 -1.87
N ALA A 174 -9.33 -2.95 -2.34
CA ALA A 174 -10.68 -2.82 -1.81
C ALA A 174 -11.48 -4.09 -2.07
N TYR A 175 -12.06 -4.65 -1.01
CA TYR A 175 -12.93 -5.81 -1.13
C TYR A 175 -13.96 -5.83 0.01
N ASN A 176 -15.24 -5.83 -0.36
CA ASN A 176 -16.36 -5.91 0.57
C ASN A 176 -17.67 -6.18 -0.19
N LEU A 177 -18.79 -6.35 0.52
CA LEU A 177 -20.08 -6.69 -0.08
C LEU A 177 -20.63 -5.67 -1.10
N VAL A 178 -20.16 -4.42 -1.09
CA VAL A 178 -20.59 -3.37 -2.03
C VAL A 178 -19.51 -2.98 -3.04
N ASN A 179 -18.31 -3.56 -2.92
CA ASN A 179 -17.22 -3.41 -3.88
C ASN A 179 -16.58 -4.76 -4.14
N ARG A 180 -16.94 -5.39 -5.24
CA ARG A 180 -16.49 -6.71 -5.67
C ARG A 180 -15.58 -6.66 -6.90
N THR A 181 -14.98 -5.51 -7.20
CA THR A 181 -14.11 -5.32 -8.36
C THR A 181 -12.95 -6.32 -8.38
N PHE A 182 -12.51 -6.79 -7.21
CA PHE A 182 -11.47 -7.82 -7.09
C PHE A 182 -11.88 -9.13 -7.78
N GLU A 183 -13.11 -9.58 -7.60
CA GLU A 183 -13.65 -10.77 -8.24
C GLU A 183 -13.98 -10.49 -9.72
N ASP A 184 -14.80 -9.46 -9.96
CA ASP A 184 -15.33 -9.14 -11.29
C ASP A 184 -14.22 -8.79 -12.31
N GLY A 185 -13.06 -8.32 -11.84
CA GLY A 185 -11.90 -7.95 -12.67
C GLY A 185 -10.92 -9.10 -12.96
N GLY A 186 -11.24 -10.35 -12.56
CA GLY A 186 -10.37 -11.52 -12.76
C GLY A 186 -9.12 -11.55 -11.87
N LEU A 187 -9.03 -10.64 -10.90
CA LEU A 187 -7.87 -10.57 -9.99
C LEU A 187 -7.91 -11.71 -8.96
N GLU A 188 -9.11 -12.15 -8.58
CA GLU A 188 -9.29 -13.31 -7.70
C GLU A 188 -8.69 -14.58 -8.33
N GLU A 189 -8.99 -14.86 -9.61
CA GLU A 189 -8.45 -16.00 -10.33
C GLU A 189 -6.91 -15.98 -10.34
N VAL A 190 -6.31 -14.81 -10.66
CA VAL A 190 -4.85 -14.62 -10.62
C VAL A 190 -4.31 -14.93 -9.23
N CYS A 191 -4.92 -14.39 -8.18
CA CYS A 191 -4.45 -14.56 -6.81
C CYS A 191 -4.52 -16.02 -6.34
N VAL A 192 -5.57 -16.74 -6.70
CA VAL A 192 -5.74 -18.16 -6.37
C VAL A 192 -4.69 -19.02 -7.07
N HIS A 193 -4.55 -18.89 -8.39
CA HIS A 193 -3.60 -19.71 -9.16
C HIS A 193 -2.14 -19.36 -8.86
N GLU A 194 -1.86 -18.10 -8.69
CA GLU A 194 -0.50 -17.61 -8.44
C GLU A 194 -0.14 -17.56 -6.95
N LYS A 195 -1.05 -17.93 -6.04
CA LYS A 195 -0.84 -17.93 -4.58
C LYS A 195 -0.39 -16.56 -4.05
N VAL A 196 -1.01 -15.48 -4.55
CA VAL A 196 -0.82 -14.11 -4.04
C VAL A 196 -1.92 -13.83 -3.03
N SER A 197 -1.55 -13.52 -1.79
CA SER A 197 -2.53 -13.32 -0.70
C SER A 197 -3.24 -11.97 -0.82
N LEU A 198 -4.57 -11.95 -0.66
CA LEU A 198 -5.34 -10.71 -0.58
C LEU A 198 -5.32 -10.13 0.85
N LEU A 199 -4.94 -8.87 0.97
CA LEU A 199 -5.15 -8.02 2.14
C LEU A 199 -6.32 -7.08 1.82
N ALA A 200 -7.53 -7.43 2.25
CA ALA A 200 -8.73 -6.65 1.95
C ALA A 200 -8.79 -5.36 2.77
N TYR A 201 -8.86 -4.19 2.13
CA TYR A 201 -9.14 -2.95 2.84
C TYR A 201 -10.60 -2.52 2.68
N SER A 202 -11.06 -1.67 3.62
CA SER A 202 -12.45 -1.18 3.71
C SER A 202 -13.50 -2.30 3.79
N PRO A 203 -13.34 -3.34 4.65
CA PRO A 203 -14.28 -4.47 4.71
C PRO A 203 -15.69 -4.05 5.10
N LEU A 204 -15.86 -2.91 5.78
CA LEU A 204 -17.16 -2.33 6.14
C LEU A 204 -17.65 -1.26 5.15
N GLY A 205 -17.09 -1.18 3.93
CA GLY A 205 -17.52 -0.23 2.90
C GLY A 205 -17.52 1.21 3.42
N GLN A 206 -16.41 1.64 4.05
CA GLN A 206 -16.26 2.98 4.66
C GLN A 206 -17.34 3.31 5.72
N GLY A 207 -17.95 2.30 6.29
CA GLY A 207 -18.98 2.42 7.31
C GLY A 207 -20.41 2.20 6.80
N TYR A 208 -20.63 2.08 5.49
CA TYR A 208 -21.97 1.81 4.95
C TYR A 208 -22.53 0.48 5.43
N LEU A 209 -21.71 -0.57 5.49
CA LEU A 209 -22.12 -1.91 5.91
C LEU A 209 -22.40 -2.03 7.42
N THR A 210 -22.09 -1.01 8.21
CA THR A 210 -22.44 -0.99 9.66
C THR A 210 -23.90 -0.63 9.93
N GLY A 211 -24.61 -0.14 8.92
CA GLY A 211 -25.98 0.37 9.06
C GLY A 211 -26.10 1.77 9.67
N LYS A 212 -25.00 2.41 10.12
CA LYS A 212 -25.06 3.72 10.80
C LYS A 212 -25.55 4.89 9.93
N TYR A 213 -25.58 4.70 8.60
CA TYR A 213 -26.05 5.70 7.64
C TYR A 213 -27.48 5.44 7.14
N ARG A 214 -28.21 4.48 7.75
CA ARG A 214 -29.61 4.20 7.37
C ARG A 214 -30.48 5.43 7.54
N ASN A 215 -31.50 5.58 6.67
CA ASN A 215 -32.45 6.68 6.67
C ASN A 215 -31.79 8.07 6.57
N GLY A 216 -30.61 8.17 5.92
CA GLY A 216 -29.90 9.44 5.77
C GLY A 216 -29.16 9.92 7.02
N ALA A 217 -29.03 9.09 8.05
CA ALA A 217 -28.31 9.47 9.27
C ALA A 217 -26.82 9.77 9.00
N LEU A 218 -26.31 10.81 9.63
CA LEU A 218 -24.89 11.21 9.58
C LEU A 218 -24.38 11.43 11.01
N PRO A 219 -24.06 10.35 11.74
CA PRO A 219 -23.59 10.46 13.12
C PRO A 219 -22.33 11.31 13.24
N ASP A 220 -22.20 12.05 14.34
CA ASP A 220 -20.98 12.81 14.65
C ASP A 220 -19.76 11.88 14.71
N GLY A 221 -18.62 12.35 14.20
CA GLY A 221 -17.40 11.57 14.11
C GLY A 221 -17.44 10.43 13.07
N SER A 222 -18.54 10.26 12.33
CA SER A 222 -18.58 9.26 11.26
C SER A 222 -17.71 9.67 10.09
N ARG A 223 -17.10 8.69 9.43
CA ARG A 223 -16.19 8.92 8.29
C ARG A 223 -16.85 9.75 7.18
N LYS A 224 -18.11 9.49 6.85
CA LYS A 224 -18.86 10.25 5.83
C LYS A 224 -19.05 11.71 6.21
N LYS A 225 -19.24 12.02 7.51
CA LYS A 225 -19.37 13.40 7.99
C LYS A 225 -18.03 14.13 8.04
N LEU A 226 -16.95 13.42 8.38
CA LEU A 226 -15.59 13.99 8.48
C LEU A 226 -14.95 14.20 7.11
N PHE A 227 -15.30 13.38 6.12
CA PHE A 227 -14.65 13.36 4.81
C PHE A 227 -15.71 13.33 3.71
N GLU A 228 -16.30 14.47 3.39
CA GLU A 228 -17.36 14.61 2.37
C GLU A 228 -17.00 14.00 1.00
N ARG A 229 -15.70 13.97 0.68
CA ARG A 229 -15.19 13.38 -0.57
C ARG A 229 -15.09 11.85 -0.57
N LEU A 230 -15.30 11.20 0.58
CA LEU A 230 -15.16 9.75 0.74
C LEU A 230 -16.52 9.05 0.86
N GLY A 231 -17.62 9.76 0.62
CA GLY A 231 -18.99 9.26 0.63
C GLY A 231 -19.57 9.05 -0.76
#